data_d1ab4d6d44db4722db0066d12f91ec64
#
_entry.id   d1ab4d6d44db4722db0066d12f91ec64
#
_cell.length_a   1.000
_cell.length_b   1.000
_cell.length_c   1.000
_cell.angle_alpha   90.00
_cell.angle_beta   90.00
_cell.angle_gamma   90.00
#
_symmetry.space_group_name_H-M   'P 1'
#
loop_
_entity.id
_entity.type
_entity.pdbx_description
1 polymer ?
#
loop_
_entity_poly.entity_id
_entity_poly.type
_entity_poly.pdbx_seq_one_letter_code
_entity_poly.pdbx_strand_id
1 'polypeptide(L)'
;MEHSHNYMQLQPTFSIITITYNAVRLVEQTLLNVLSQSYPNIEYIVIDGGSTDGTADIIRRYESGLAYWVSEPDKGIYDAMNKGLQKATGDYVWFINAGDTLCSSDTVQSVVSRLQKRKALPDIIYGETNIVDEERRSLGLRRLRAVSYTHLTL
;
A
#
# COMPACT_ATOMS: atom_id res chain seq x y z
N MET A 1 43.81 -7.58 -3.83
CA MET A 1 42.84 -6.92 -4.74
C MET A 1 41.45 -7.26 -4.22
N GLU A 2 40.90 -6.35 -3.42
CA GLU A 2 39.54 -6.49 -2.87
C GLU A 2 38.55 -6.20 -4.00
N HIS A 3 37.78 -7.20 -4.40
CA HIS A 3 36.63 -6.99 -5.24
C HIS A 3 35.54 -6.35 -4.37
N SER A 4 35.51 -5.01 -4.37
CA SER A 4 34.36 -4.27 -3.87
C SER A 4 33.16 -4.62 -4.76
N HIS A 5 32.35 -5.58 -4.31
CA HIS A 5 31.03 -5.83 -4.88
C HIS A 5 30.22 -4.58 -4.61
N ASN A 6 30.09 -3.78 -5.64
CA ASN A 6 29.20 -2.64 -5.67
C ASN A 6 27.77 -3.22 -5.61
N TYR A 7 27.27 -3.44 -4.38
CA TYR A 7 25.85 -3.75 -4.17
C TYR A 7 25.10 -2.50 -4.59
N MET A 8 24.66 -2.48 -5.85
CA MET A 8 23.67 -1.49 -6.31
C MET A 8 22.58 -1.45 -5.26
N GLN A 9 22.44 -0.31 -4.59
CA GLN A 9 21.51 -0.15 -3.48
C GLN A 9 20.11 -0.42 -4.02
N LEU A 10 19.56 -1.58 -3.67
CA LEU A 10 18.27 -2.05 -4.12
C LEU A 10 17.20 -1.03 -3.70
N GLN A 11 16.51 -0.46 -4.66
CA GLN A 11 15.45 0.53 -4.47
C GLN A 11 14.16 0.07 -5.15
N PRO A 12 13.49 -0.94 -4.57
CA PRO A 12 12.28 -1.48 -5.19
C PRO A 12 11.17 -0.44 -5.28
N THR A 13 10.38 -0.49 -6.33
CA THR A 13 9.16 0.32 -6.45
C THR A 13 8.00 -0.38 -5.75
N PHE A 14 7.26 0.35 -4.93
CA PHE A 14 6.05 -0.13 -4.27
C PHE A 14 4.82 0.45 -4.97
N SER A 15 3.99 -0.41 -5.56
CA SER A 15 2.65 -0.03 -5.99
C SER A 15 1.72 -0.10 -4.77
N ILE A 16 1.41 1.05 -4.18
CA ILE A 16 0.43 1.15 -3.09
C ILE A 16 -0.94 1.36 -3.73
N ILE A 17 -1.90 0.48 -3.39
CA ILE A 17 -3.23 0.49 -3.98
C ILE A 17 -4.25 0.76 -2.89
N THR A 18 -4.98 1.86 -2.99
CA THR A 18 -6.12 2.16 -2.13
C THR A 18 -7.43 1.83 -2.83
N ILE A 19 -8.23 0.99 -2.17
CA ILE A 19 -9.60 0.68 -2.58
C ILE A 19 -10.56 1.50 -1.71
N THR A 20 -11.54 2.13 -2.34
CA THR A 20 -12.52 2.95 -1.63
C THR A 20 -13.91 2.85 -2.25
N TYR A 21 -14.93 2.96 -1.40
CA TYR A 21 -16.33 3.10 -1.80
C TYR A 21 -17.12 3.79 -0.69
N ASN A 22 -17.74 4.94 -1.01
CA ASN A 22 -18.51 5.77 -0.07
C ASN A 22 -17.76 6.01 1.27
N ALA A 23 -16.53 6.50 1.16
CA ALA A 23 -15.62 6.69 2.28
C ALA A 23 -15.18 8.15 2.45
N VAL A 24 -16.07 9.11 2.21
CA VAL A 24 -15.79 10.56 2.22
C VAL A 24 -15.11 11.03 3.51
N ARG A 25 -15.40 10.40 4.66
CA ARG A 25 -14.82 10.75 5.96
C ARG A 25 -13.43 10.14 6.21
N LEU A 26 -13.05 9.15 5.43
CA LEU A 26 -11.88 8.30 5.71
C LEU A 26 -10.80 8.43 4.64
N VAL A 27 -11.20 8.61 3.37
CA VAL A 27 -10.29 8.52 2.23
C VAL A 27 -9.17 9.55 2.27
N GLU A 28 -9.46 10.79 2.66
CA GLU A 28 -8.48 11.88 2.67
C GLU A 28 -7.29 11.58 3.58
N GLN A 29 -7.55 11.01 4.75
CA GLN A 29 -6.50 10.63 5.67
C GLN A 29 -5.58 9.55 5.11
N THR A 30 -6.14 8.54 4.42
CA THR A 30 -5.34 7.50 3.76
C THR A 30 -4.49 8.11 2.64
N LEU A 31 -5.09 8.98 1.79
CA LEU A 31 -4.37 9.67 0.72
C LEU A 31 -3.17 10.45 1.25
N LEU A 32 -3.39 11.31 2.24
CA LEU A 32 -2.33 12.12 2.86
C LEU A 32 -1.25 11.25 3.51
N ASN A 33 -1.62 10.17 4.16
CA ASN A 33 -0.68 9.26 4.81
C ASN A 33 0.24 8.55 3.81
N VAL A 34 -0.28 8.10 2.68
CA VAL A 34 0.53 7.47 1.63
C VAL A 34 1.37 8.51 0.90
N LEU A 35 0.80 9.65 0.53
CA LEU A 35 1.52 10.74 -0.16
C LEU A 35 2.63 11.37 0.69
N SER A 36 2.55 11.29 2.02
CA SER A 36 3.57 11.79 2.95
C SER A 36 4.72 10.81 3.22
N GLN A 37 4.73 9.63 2.61
CA GLN A 37 5.82 8.68 2.80
C GLN A 37 7.14 9.23 2.27
N SER A 38 8.21 9.09 3.04
CA SER A 38 9.53 9.60 2.70
C SER A 38 10.25 8.82 1.60
N TYR A 39 9.82 7.60 1.32
CA TYR A 39 10.43 6.77 0.28
C TYR A 39 9.98 7.24 -1.12
N PRO A 40 10.91 7.54 -2.05
CA PRO A 40 10.56 8.19 -3.32
C PRO A 40 9.93 7.26 -4.36
N ASN A 41 10.23 5.93 -4.32
CA ASN A 41 9.78 5.01 -5.35
C ASN A 41 8.44 4.36 -4.97
N ILE A 42 7.41 5.20 -4.86
CA ILE A 42 6.03 4.79 -4.62
C ILE A 42 5.20 5.12 -5.86
N GLU A 43 4.53 4.11 -6.39
CA GLU A 43 3.48 4.23 -7.39
C GLU A 43 2.14 4.16 -6.66
N TYR A 44 1.46 5.30 -6.48
CA TYR A 44 0.21 5.34 -5.75
C TYR A 44 -1.00 5.26 -6.68
N ILE A 45 -1.81 4.22 -6.49
CA ILE A 45 -2.99 3.88 -7.30
C ILE A 45 -4.23 3.94 -6.41
N VAL A 46 -5.30 4.58 -6.89
CA VAL A 46 -6.58 4.67 -6.16
C VAL A 46 -7.72 4.17 -7.04
N ILE A 47 -8.47 3.21 -6.54
CA ILE A 47 -9.64 2.64 -7.22
C ILE A 47 -10.88 2.94 -6.37
N ASP A 48 -11.76 3.77 -6.90
CA ASP A 48 -13.04 4.09 -6.30
C ASP A 48 -14.16 3.34 -7.00
N GLY A 49 -14.97 2.63 -6.24
CA GLY A 49 -16.06 1.77 -6.72
C GLY A 49 -17.30 2.51 -7.21
N GLY A 50 -17.15 3.76 -7.66
CA GLY A 50 -18.27 4.60 -8.11
C GLY A 50 -19.02 5.23 -6.94
N SER A 51 -18.30 5.85 -6.01
CA SER A 51 -18.85 6.53 -4.83
C SER A 51 -19.79 7.67 -5.22
N THR A 52 -20.81 7.89 -4.39
CA THR A 52 -21.84 8.94 -4.57
C THR A 52 -21.88 9.95 -3.42
N ASP A 53 -21.01 9.79 -2.43
CA ASP A 53 -20.98 10.58 -1.19
C ASP A 53 -19.98 11.75 -1.20
N GLY A 54 -19.27 11.98 -2.32
CA GLY A 54 -18.23 12.99 -2.45
C GLY A 54 -16.79 12.43 -2.32
N THR A 55 -16.62 11.12 -2.14
CA THR A 55 -15.28 10.46 -2.07
C THR A 55 -14.45 10.78 -3.31
N ALA A 56 -15.02 10.66 -4.52
CA ALA A 56 -14.32 10.92 -5.78
C ALA A 56 -13.82 12.38 -5.90
N ASP A 57 -14.57 13.35 -5.36
CA ASP A 57 -14.16 14.76 -5.37
C ASP A 57 -12.97 15.01 -4.43
N ILE A 58 -12.87 14.26 -3.34
CA ILE A 58 -11.70 14.28 -2.47
C ILE A 58 -10.49 13.73 -3.22
N ILE A 59 -10.61 12.55 -3.85
CA ILE A 59 -9.50 11.92 -4.59
C ILE A 59 -8.97 12.87 -5.67
N ARG A 60 -9.87 13.53 -6.42
CA ARG A 60 -9.50 14.47 -7.50
C ARG A 60 -8.64 15.62 -7.00
N ARG A 61 -8.80 16.08 -5.76
CA ARG A 61 -7.95 17.14 -5.18
C ARG A 61 -6.48 16.74 -5.05
N TYR A 62 -6.21 15.43 -4.99
CA TYR A 62 -4.86 14.86 -4.83
C TYR A 62 -4.34 14.17 -6.10
N GLU A 63 -5.04 14.27 -7.23
CA GLU A 63 -4.72 13.52 -8.45
C GLU A 63 -3.30 13.74 -8.96
N SER A 64 -2.71 14.93 -8.75
CA SER A 64 -1.34 15.24 -9.16
C SER A 64 -0.28 14.38 -8.43
N GLY A 65 -0.61 13.79 -7.30
CA GLY A 65 0.26 12.88 -6.54
C GLY A 65 -0.01 11.41 -6.82
N LEU A 66 -0.99 11.07 -7.66
CA LEU A 66 -1.38 9.70 -7.97
C LEU A 66 -0.79 9.26 -9.31
N ALA A 67 -0.25 8.04 -9.35
CA ALA A 67 0.18 7.44 -10.61
C ALA A 67 -1.02 7.05 -11.48
N TYR A 68 -2.11 6.64 -10.84
CA TYR A 68 -3.38 6.32 -11.50
C TYR A 68 -4.53 6.42 -10.50
N TRP A 69 -5.70 6.88 -10.97
CA TRP A 69 -6.94 6.72 -10.24
C TRP A 69 -8.14 6.62 -11.19
N VAL A 70 -9.21 5.99 -10.71
CA VAL A 70 -10.48 5.88 -11.41
C VAL A 70 -11.62 5.80 -10.40
N SER A 71 -12.76 6.37 -10.76
CA SER A 71 -14.03 6.22 -10.05
C SER A 71 -15.04 5.63 -11.02
N GLU A 72 -15.38 4.37 -10.83
CA GLU A 72 -16.35 3.64 -11.66
C GLU A 72 -16.95 2.48 -10.89
N PRO A 73 -18.19 2.07 -11.18
CA PRO A 73 -18.80 0.92 -10.53
C PRO A 73 -17.94 -0.34 -10.65
N ASP A 74 -17.89 -1.10 -9.57
CA ASP A 74 -17.24 -2.40 -9.50
C ASP A 74 -18.19 -3.49 -8.99
N LYS A 75 -17.72 -4.74 -9.01
CA LYS A 75 -18.43 -5.91 -8.51
C LYS A 75 -18.03 -6.27 -7.07
N GLY A 76 -17.54 -5.30 -6.32
CA GLY A 76 -17.06 -5.44 -4.95
C GLY A 76 -15.55 -5.35 -4.83
N ILE A 77 -15.08 -5.40 -3.57
CA ILE A 77 -13.70 -5.12 -3.20
C ILE A 77 -12.66 -5.89 -4.02
N TYR A 78 -12.90 -7.16 -4.34
CA TYR A 78 -11.94 -7.96 -5.11
C TYR A 78 -11.85 -7.54 -6.58
N ASP A 79 -12.94 -7.06 -7.16
CA ASP A 79 -12.93 -6.49 -8.50
C ASP A 79 -12.10 -5.20 -8.55
N ALA A 80 -12.31 -4.33 -7.56
CA ALA A 80 -11.50 -3.12 -7.38
C ALA A 80 -10.01 -3.45 -7.16
N MET A 81 -9.69 -4.45 -6.32
CA MET A 81 -8.31 -4.91 -6.14
C MET A 81 -7.69 -5.40 -7.45
N ASN A 82 -8.43 -6.18 -8.24
CA ASN A 82 -7.95 -6.66 -9.54
C ASN A 82 -7.72 -5.52 -10.53
N LYS A 83 -8.60 -4.49 -10.56
CA LYS A 83 -8.38 -3.28 -11.37
C LYS A 83 -7.09 -2.57 -10.96
N GLY A 84 -6.83 -2.43 -9.67
CA GLY A 84 -5.60 -1.84 -9.15
C GLY A 84 -4.36 -2.65 -9.52
N LEU A 85 -4.41 -3.98 -9.40
CA LEU A 85 -3.33 -4.88 -9.80
C LEU A 85 -2.98 -4.76 -11.30
N GLN A 86 -3.96 -4.59 -12.17
CA GLN A 86 -3.73 -4.40 -13.61
C GLN A 86 -2.98 -3.09 -13.94
N LYS A 87 -2.97 -2.14 -13.03
CA LYS A 87 -2.28 -0.85 -13.18
C LYS A 87 -0.92 -0.82 -12.48
N ALA A 88 -0.71 -1.72 -11.53
CA ALA A 88 0.52 -1.80 -10.75
C ALA A 88 1.71 -2.24 -11.63
N THR A 89 2.82 -1.50 -11.55
CA THR A 89 4.06 -1.79 -12.28
C THR A 89 5.26 -1.99 -11.34
N GLY A 90 5.06 -1.79 -10.03
CA GLY A 90 6.11 -1.91 -9.03
C GLY A 90 6.54 -3.35 -8.73
N ASP A 91 7.69 -3.46 -8.08
CA ASP A 91 8.26 -4.75 -7.65
C ASP A 91 7.41 -5.41 -6.54
N TYR A 92 6.73 -4.58 -5.75
CA TYR A 92 5.83 -5.01 -4.68
C TYR A 92 4.50 -4.30 -4.78
N VAL A 93 3.43 -5.03 -4.44
CA VAL A 93 2.08 -4.46 -4.29
C VAL A 93 1.70 -4.43 -2.82
N TRP A 94 1.14 -3.31 -2.37
CA TRP A 94 0.66 -3.12 -1.02
C TRP A 94 -0.75 -2.53 -1.02
N PHE A 95 -1.72 -3.27 -0.51
CA PHE A 95 -3.09 -2.79 -0.38
C PHE A 95 -3.28 -2.03 0.93
N ILE A 96 -3.78 -0.81 0.85
CA ILE A 96 -4.14 0.07 1.97
C ILE A 96 -5.55 0.59 1.71
N ASN A 97 -6.55 0.03 2.37
CA ASN A 97 -7.93 0.44 2.15
C ASN A 97 -8.20 1.83 2.74
N ALA A 98 -9.25 2.52 2.23
CA ALA A 98 -9.68 3.79 2.81
C ALA A 98 -10.03 3.62 4.30
N GLY A 99 -9.43 4.45 5.16
CA GLY A 99 -9.48 4.35 6.62
C GLY A 99 -8.23 3.75 7.25
N ASP A 100 -7.50 2.90 6.52
CA ASP A 100 -6.21 2.37 6.98
C ASP A 100 -5.07 3.36 6.73
N THR A 101 -4.02 3.25 7.52
CA THR A 101 -2.82 4.09 7.38
C THR A 101 -1.55 3.30 7.72
N LEU A 102 -0.46 3.68 7.09
CA LEU A 102 0.88 3.31 7.51
C LEU A 102 1.21 4.01 8.84
N CYS A 103 1.94 3.35 9.72
CA CYS A 103 2.13 3.82 11.10
C CYS A 103 2.98 5.10 11.22
N SER A 104 3.80 5.41 10.22
CA SER A 104 4.61 6.63 10.16
C SER A 104 4.95 7.00 8.72
N SER A 105 5.46 8.22 8.51
CA SER A 105 5.89 8.72 7.20
C SER A 105 7.14 8.01 6.66
N ASP A 106 7.86 7.25 7.46
CA ASP A 106 9.04 6.48 7.08
C ASP A 106 8.81 4.96 7.06
N THR A 107 7.55 4.52 7.11
CA THR A 107 7.21 3.09 7.13
C THR A 107 7.76 2.37 5.91
N VAL A 108 7.53 2.88 4.70
CA VAL A 108 8.03 2.25 3.46
C VAL A 108 9.56 2.26 3.43
N GLN A 109 10.19 3.39 3.81
CA GLN A 109 11.65 3.49 3.91
C GLN A 109 12.23 2.47 4.90
N SER A 110 11.57 2.25 6.01
CA SER A 110 11.98 1.26 7.01
C SER A 110 11.92 -0.17 6.47
N VAL A 111 10.88 -0.49 5.68
CA VAL A 111 10.78 -1.79 4.98
C VAL A 111 11.95 -1.95 4.01
N VAL A 112 12.19 -0.95 3.15
CA VAL A 112 13.30 -0.97 2.18
C VAL A 112 14.66 -1.16 2.87
N SER A 113 14.91 -0.44 3.97
CA SER A 113 16.15 -0.56 4.74
C SER A 113 16.38 -1.98 5.30
N ARG A 114 15.30 -2.71 5.59
CA ARG A 114 15.38 -4.12 6.00
C ARG A 114 15.62 -5.05 4.81
N LEU A 115 15.01 -4.76 3.65
CA LEU A 115 15.23 -5.53 2.42
C LEU A 115 16.69 -5.44 1.95
N GLN A 116 17.29 -4.26 2.02
CA GLN A 116 18.68 -4.02 1.63
C GLN A 116 19.71 -4.83 2.44
N LYS A 117 19.33 -5.27 3.65
CA LYS A 117 20.17 -6.14 4.49
C LYS A 117 20.09 -7.62 4.12
N ARG A 118 19.24 -8.00 3.16
CA ARG A 118 19.03 -9.39 2.75
C ARG A 118 19.87 -9.73 1.53
N LYS A 119 20.26 -11.01 1.42
CA LYS A 119 20.99 -11.54 0.27
C LYS A 119 20.09 -11.70 -0.96
N ALA A 120 18.78 -11.87 -0.76
CA ALA A 120 17.77 -11.99 -1.79
C ALA A 120 16.48 -11.29 -1.35
N LEU A 121 15.72 -10.77 -2.31
CA LEU A 121 14.40 -10.21 -2.06
C LEU A 121 13.41 -11.32 -1.73
N PRO A 122 12.56 -11.15 -0.71
CA PRO A 122 11.45 -12.06 -0.45
C PRO A 122 10.32 -11.81 -1.45
N ASP A 123 9.58 -12.84 -1.80
CA ASP A 123 8.36 -12.71 -2.62
C ASP A 123 7.21 -12.07 -1.83
N ILE A 124 7.19 -12.26 -0.51
CA ILE A 124 6.14 -11.75 0.38
C ILE A 124 6.76 -11.02 1.56
N ILE A 125 6.22 -9.84 1.83
CA ILE A 125 6.55 -9.03 3.01
C ILE A 125 5.26 -8.89 3.84
N TYR A 126 5.35 -9.16 5.13
CA TYR A 126 4.22 -8.95 6.04
C TYR A 126 4.68 -8.25 7.32
N GLY A 127 3.77 -7.52 7.92
CA GLY A 127 3.99 -6.80 9.18
C GLY A 127 2.81 -6.95 10.13
N GLU A 128 2.98 -6.45 11.35
CA GLU A 128 1.90 -6.39 12.33
C GLU A 128 0.97 -5.21 12.01
N THR A 129 -0.33 -5.39 12.28
CA THR A 129 -1.35 -4.35 12.15
C THR A 129 -1.83 -3.94 13.54
N ASN A 130 -1.78 -2.66 13.84
CA ASN A 130 -2.37 -2.13 15.05
C ASN A 130 -3.85 -1.80 14.77
N ILE A 131 -4.75 -2.40 15.55
CA ILE A 131 -6.18 -2.10 15.48
C ILE A 131 -6.43 -0.87 16.35
N VAL A 132 -7.10 0.13 15.78
CA VAL A 132 -7.42 1.38 16.47
C VAL A 132 -8.92 1.65 16.42
N ASP A 133 -9.43 2.41 17.40
CA ASP A 133 -10.79 2.92 17.39
C ASP A 133 -10.93 4.20 16.53
N GLU A 134 -12.11 4.79 16.53
CA GLU A 134 -12.40 6.03 15.76
C GLU A 134 -11.54 7.21 16.22
N GLU A 135 -11.15 7.25 17.51
CA GLU A 135 -10.25 8.24 18.08
C GLU A 135 -8.77 7.87 17.96
N ARG A 136 -8.44 6.83 17.18
CA ARG A 136 -7.09 6.31 16.94
C ARG A 136 -6.35 5.76 18.16
N ARG A 137 -7.07 5.38 19.20
CA ARG A 137 -6.49 4.69 20.35
C ARG A 137 -6.29 3.21 20.01
N SER A 138 -5.13 2.68 20.37
CA SER A 138 -4.80 1.27 20.11
C SER A 138 -5.73 0.34 20.88
N LEU A 139 -6.39 -0.56 20.15
CA LEU A 139 -7.17 -1.68 20.68
C LEU A 139 -6.35 -2.96 20.76
N GLY A 140 -5.16 -2.98 20.17
CA GLY A 140 -4.24 -4.09 20.18
C GLY A 140 -3.61 -4.41 18.83
N LEU A 141 -2.63 -5.30 18.86
CA LEU A 141 -1.93 -5.75 17.66
C LEU A 141 -2.59 -7.01 17.08
N ARG A 142 -2.94 -6.95 15.80
CA ARG A 142 -3.25 -8.13 15.01
C ARG A 142 -1.95 -8.74 14.50
N ARG A 143 -1.48 -9.80 15.17
CA ARG A 143 -0.30 -10.54 14.76
C ARG A 143 -0.65 -11.52 13.66
N LEU A 144 0.01 -11.42 12.53
CA LEU A 144 -0.05 -12.45 11.51
C LEU A 144 0.85 -13.60 11.94
N ARG A 145 0.28 -14.79 12.13
CA ARG A 145 1.09 -16.01 12.26
C ARG A 145 1.60 -16.38 10.88
N ALA A 146 2.90 -16.62 10.74
CA ALA A 146 3.44 -17.21 9.53
C ALA A 146 2.77 -18.57 9.31
N VAL A 147 1.98 -18.66 8.24
CA VAL A 147 1.42 -19.96 7.80
C VAL A 147 2.43 -20.49 6.78
N SER A 148 3.16 -21.54 7.19
CA SER A 148 4.00 -22.27 6.26
C SER A 148 3.09 -23.14 5.37
N TYR A 149 2.86 -22.70 4.14
CA TYR A 149 2.28 -23.56 3.11
C TYR A 149 3.38 -24.40 2.51
N THR A 150 3.47 -25.66 2.93
CA THR A 150 4.47 -26.61 2.42
C THR A 150 4.08 -27.25 1.09
N HIS A 151 2.89 -27.01 0.56
CA HIS A 151 2.47 -27.49 -0.77
C HIS A 151 1.53 -26.49 -1.45
N LEU A 152 2.07 -25.72 -2.40
CA LEU A 152 1.33 -25.27 -3.56
C LEU A 152 1.61 -26.27 -4.68
N THR A 153 0.73 -27.24 -4.87
CA THR A 153 0.65 -27.98 -6.13
C THR A 153 -0.15 -27.11 -7.10
N LEU A 154 0.54 -26.59 -8.11
CA LEU A 154 -0.07 -26.04 -9.30
C LEU A 154 -0.66 -27.15 -10.16
#